data_4648d06f69e03175dfb74b929c6791af
#
_entry.id   4648d06f69e03175dfb74b929c6791af
#
_cell.length_a   1.000
_cell.length_b   1.000
_cell.length_c   1.000
_cell.angle_alpha   90.00
_cell.angle_beta   90.00
_cell.angle_gamma   90.00
#
_symmetry.space_group_name_H-M   'P 1'
#
loop_
_entity.id
_entity.type
_entity.pdbx_description
1 polymer ?
#
loop_
_entity_poly.entity_id
_entity_poly.type
_entity_poly.pdbx_seq_one_letter_code
_entity_poly.pdbx_strand_id
1 'polypeptide(L)'
;KLAKYKLLLQKLGEASLQELIGEDTIRSLRSMGYSDFDRESLSDVLETVQGERCILDDQHIRQKVLNTLSRPDAEDLIDFLGLGEFDNPWEKLNKTLFIKNSKNYISLSAWLEMPEISELDNVYSPAEKKSKIEPEYKLFNHQIQAVKDIKHSLKSSNRVILHMPTGSGKTRT
;
A
#
# COMPACT_ATOMS: atom_id res chain seq x y z
N LYS A 1 4.58 -19.69 -16.35
CA LYS A 1 3.72 -18.64 -16.93
C LYS A 1 3.74 -17.47 -15.94
N LEU A 2 4.11 -16.29 -16.40
CA LEU A 2 4.10 -15.10 -15.56
C LEU A 2 2.64 -14.73 -15.22
N ALA A 3 2.36 -14.34 -13.97
CA ALA A 3 1.02 -13.94 -13.58
C ALA A 3 0.58 -12.68 -14.34
N LYS A 4 -0.73 -12.54 -14.59
CA LYS A 4 -1.29 -11.45 -15.41
C LYS A 4 -0.92 -10.06 -14.86
N TYR A 5 -0.93 -9.89 -13.55
CA TYR A 5 -0.57 -8.62 -12.91
C TYR A 5 0.88 -8.21 -13.21
N LYS A 6 1.84 -9.16 -13.21
CA LYS A 6 3.25 -8.88 -13.55
C LYS A 6 3.40 -8.44 -15.00
N LEU A 7 2.70 -9.13 -15.92
CA LEU A 7 2.68 -8.73 -17.32
C LEU A 7 2.14 -7.31 -17.53
N LEU A 8 1.15 -6.91 -16.75
CA LEU A 8 0.58 -5.57 -16.82
C LEU A 8 1.51 -4.50 -16.23
N LEU A 9 2.23 -4.82 -15.14
CA LEU A 9 3.28 -3.92 -14.62
C LEU A 9 4.38 -3.70 -15.65
N GLN A 10 4.83 -4.76 -16.33
CA GLN A 10 5.85 -4.66 -17.38
C GLN A 10 5.36 -3.91 -18.63
N LYS A 11 4.03 -3.81 -18.87
CA LYS A 11 3.47 -2.94 -19.92
C LYS A 11 3.61 -1.45 -19.61
N LEU A 12 3.80 -1.07 -18.34
CA LEU A 12 4.18 0.29 -17.98
C LEU A 12 5.56 0.58 -18.59
N GLY A 13 5.71 1.75 -19.20
CA GLY A 13 7.02 2.18 -19.70
C GLY A 13 8.01 2.41 -18.55
N GLU A 14 9.30 2.32 -18.83
CA GLU A 14 10.37 2.51 -17.83
C GLU A 14 10.23 3.84 -17.07
N ALA A 15 9.91 4.92 -17.78
CA ALA A 15 9.69 6.23 -17.17
C ALA A 15 8.53 6.22 -16.15
N SER A 16 7.42 5.51 -16.46
CA SER A 16 6.28 5.38 -15.55
C SER A 16 6.63 4.53 -14.33
N LEU A 17 7.39 3.46 -14.50
CA LEU A 17 7.85 2.63 -13.39
C LEU A 17 8.81 3.41 -12.48
N GLN A 18 9.77 4.15 -13.05
CA GLN A 18 10.68 5.00 -12.27
C GLN A 18 9.94 6.09 -11.49
N GLU A 19 8.92 6.71 -12.09
CA GLU A 19 8.05 7.68 -11.41
C GLU A 19 7.33 7.05 -10.21
N LEU A 20 6.76 5.84 -10.37
CA LEU A 20 6.05 5.13 -9.31
C LEU A 20 6.96 4.64 -8.18
N ILE A 21 8.20 4.26 -8.50
CA ILE A 21 9.22 3.87 -7.52
C ILE A 21 9.71 5.09 -6.73
N GLY A 22 9.81 6.24 -7.40
CA GLY A 22 10.30 7.49 -6.84
C GLY A 22 11.79 7.75 -7.11
N GLU A 23 12.12 9.00 -7.39
CA GLU A 23 13.48 9.42 -7.76
C GLU A 23 14.54 9.11 -6.71
N ASP A 24 14.21 9.25 -5.43
CA ASP A 24 15.16 9.00 -4.33
C ASP A 24 15.55 7.52 -4.24
N THR A 25 14.59 6.61 -4.44
CA THR A 25 14.84 5.16 -4.49
C THR A 25 15.72 4.82 -5.70
N ILE A 26 15.39 5.34 -6.88
CA ILE A 26 16.18 5.14 -8.10
C ILE A 26 17.61 5.67 -7.93
N ARG A 27 17.78 6.85 -7.32
CA ARG A 27 19.10 7.42 -7.01
C ARG A 27 19.89 6.53 -6.06
N SER A 28 19.25 6.01 -5.03
CA SER A 28 19.87 5.10 -4.06
C SER A 28 20.33 3.81 -4.73
N LEU A 29 19.51 3.20 -5.57
CA LEU A 29 19.86 2.01 -6.33
C LEU A 29 21.07 2.25 -7.26
N ARG A 30 21.10 3.38 -7.95
CA ARG A 30 22.25 3.78 -8.78
C ARG A 30 23.54 3.93 -7.95
N SER A 31 23.45 4.51 -6.76
CA SER A 31 24.59 4.65 -5.86
C SER A 31 25.13 3.31 -5.36
N MET A 32 24.29 2.27 -5.31
CA MET A 32 24.66 0.88 -4.97
C MET A 32 25.22 0.10 -6.17
N GLY A 33 25.34 0.73 -7.37
CA GLY A 33 25.91 0.11 -8.56
C GLY A 33 24.90 -0.55 -9.50
N TYR A 34 23.60 -0.40 -9.26
CA TYR A 34 22.58 -0.84 -10.20
C TYR A 34 22.45 0.19 -11.34
N SER A 35 22.88 -0.16 -12.55
CA SER A 35 22.88 0.73 -13.73
C SER A 35 21.82 0.38 -14.75
N ASP A 36 21.48 -0.89 -14.88
CA ASP A 36 20.55 -1.40 -15.90
C ASP A 36 19.16 -1.60 -15.29
N PHE A 37 18.28 -0.66 -15.58
CA PHE A 37 16.88 -0.69 -15.17
C PHE A 37 16.01 -1.04 -16.37
N ASP A 38 15.92 -2.33 -16.68
CA ASP A 38 14.91 -2.81 -17.61
C ASP A 38 13.51 -2.87 -16.95
N ARG A 39 12.48 -3.09 -17.73
CA ARG A 39 11.09 -3.10 -17.23
C ARG A 39 10.82 -4.21 -16.22
N GLU A 40 11.50 -5.34 -16.35
CA GLU A 40 11.36 -6.48 -15.45
C GLU A 40 11.94 -6.12 -14.09
N SER A 41 13.18 -5.67 -14.05
CA SER A 41 13.85 -5.23 -12.82
C SER A 41 13.10 -4.08 -12.13
N LEU A 42 12.61 -3.11 -12.88
CA LEU A 42 11.82 -2.00 -12.32
C LEU A 42 10.48 -2.48 -11.75
N SER A 43 9.80 -3.44 -12.40
CA SER A 43 8.56 -4.00 -11.85
C SER A 43 8.80 -4.74 -10.54
N ASP A 44 9.88 -5.51 -10.43
CA ASP A 44 10.26 -6.21 -9.19
C ASP A 44 10.65 -5.22 -8.07
N VAL A 45 11.37 -4.15 -8.41
CA VAL A 45 11.66 -3.06 -7.46
C VAL A 45 10.37 -2.39 -6.97
N LEU A 46 9.43 -2.10 -7.87
CA LEU A 46 8.14 -1.52 -7.50
C LEU A 46 7.38 -2.43 -6.52
N GLU A 47 7.30 -3.72 -6.81
CA GLU A 47 6.68 -4.70 -5.90
C GLU A 47 7.39 -4.78 -4.55
N THR A 48 8.72 -4.69 -4.53
CA THR A 48 9.50 -4.71 -3.29
C THR A 48 9.25 -3.47 -2.43
N VAL A 49 9.17 -2.29 -3.06
CA VAL A 49 9.02 -1.01 -2.36
C VAL A 49 7.57 -0.74 -1.93
N GLN A 50 6.60 -1.06 -2.80
CA GLN A 50 5.19 -0.75 -2.61
C GLN A 50 4.36 -1.97 -2.14
N GLY A 51 4.95 -3.16 -2.15
CA GLY A 51 4.29 -4.42 -1.83
C GLY A 51 3.70 -5.12 -3.05
N GLU A 52 3.55 -6.44 -2.95
CA GLU A 52 3.03 -7.30 -4.03
C GLU A 52 1.61 -6.92 -4.49
N ARG A 53 0.87 -6.22 -3.63
CA ARG A 53 -0.52 -5.79 -3.89
C ARG A 53 -0.64 -4.33 -4.27
N CYS A 54 0.45 -3.68 -4.67
CA CYS A 54 0.47 -2.26 -4.99
C CYS A 54 -0.61 -1.85 -6.02
N ILE A 55 -0.93 -2.71 -7.00
CA ILE A 55 -2.02 -2.45 -7.97
C ILE A 55 -3.39 -2.39 -7.28
N LEU A 56 -3.61 -3.20 -6.24
CA LEU A 56 -4.88 -3.24 -5.52
C LEU A 56 -4.99 -2.14 -4.47
N ASP A 57 -3.91 -1.86 -3.77
CA ASP A 57 -3.91 -1.00 -2.60
C ASP A 57 -3.66 0.47 -2.95
N ASP A 58 -2.87 0.75 -4.00
CA ASP A 58 -2.59 2.11 -4.45
C ASP A 58 -3.43 2.49 -5.66
N GLN A 59 -4.23 3.57 -5.53
CA GLN A 59 -5.11 4.06 -6.59
C GLN A 59 -4.31 4.57 -7.80
N HIS A 60 -3.19 5.23 -7.59
CA HIS A 60 -2.40 5.83 -8.67
C HIS A 60 -1.73 4.75 -9.52
N ILE A 61 -1.12 3.73 -8.87
CA ILE A 61 -0.55 2.57 -9.55
C ILE A 61 -1.63 1.84 -10.33
N ARG A 62 -2.77 1.58 -9.71
CA ARG A 62 -3.91 0.91 -10.34
C ARG A 62 -4.39 1.66 -11.58
N GLN A 63 -4.58 2.96 -11.51
CA GLN A 63 -5.02 3.76 -12.65
C GLN A 63 -4.01 3.71 -13.81
N LYS A 64 -2.71 3.84 -13.53
CA LYS A 64 -1.68 3.71 -14.55
C LYS A 64 -1.72 2.33 -15.22
N VAL A 65 -1.84 1.24 -14.44
CA VAL A 65 -1.93 -0.13 -14.96
C VAL A 65 -3.21 -0.33 -15.79
N LEU A 66 -4.37 0.08 -15.28
CA LEU A 66 -5.64 -0.07 -15.98
C LEU A 66 -5.67 0.69 -17.31
N ASN A 67 -5.00 1.84 -17.39
CA ASN A 67 -4.88 2.62 -18.62
C ASN A 67 -3.97 1.96 -19.68
N THR A 68 -3.17 0.94 -19.33
CA THR A 68 -2.39 0.15 -20.30
C THR A 68 -3.18 -0.99 -20.94
N LEU A 69 -4.39 -1.26 -20.46
CA LEU A 69 -5.22 -2.31 -20.98
C LEU A 69 -5.64 -1.99 -22.44
N SER A 70 -5.64 -3.01 -23.27
CA SER A 70 -6.32 -2.89 -24.57
C SER A 70 -7.82 -2.74 -24.37
N ARG A 71 -8.53 -2.21 -25.37
CA ARG A 71 -9.98 -2.05 -25.26
C ARG A 71 -10.69 -3.37 -24.96
N PRO A 72 -10.40 -4.49 -25.64
CA PRO A 72 -10.99 -5.78 -25.30
C PRO A 72 -10.71 -6.23 -23.87
N ASP A 73 -9.47 -6.05 -23.36
CA ASP A 73 -9.12 -6.41 -21.99
C ASP A 73 -9.86 -5.55 -20.96
N ALA A 74 -10.06 -4.26 -21.25
CA ALA A 74 -10.79 -3.36 -20.37
C ALA A 74 -12.29 -3.68 -20.34
N GLU A 75 -12.88 -4.03 -21.49
CA GLU A 75 -14.26 -4.48 -21.60
C GLU A 75 -14.47 -5.81 -20.86
N ASP A 76 -13.56 -6.79 -21.05
CA ASP A 76 -13.58 -8.07 -20.32
C ASP A 76 -13.50 -7.87 -18.80
N LEU A 77 -12.66 -6.95 -18.34
CA LEU A 77 -12.59 -6.62 -16.91
C LEU A 77 -13.88 -6.00 -16.37
N ILE A 78 -14.53 -5.12 -17.12
CA ILE A 78 -15.83 -4.52 -16.74
C ILE A 78 -16.90 -5.59 -16.60
N ASP A 79 -16.98 -6.50 -17.59
CA ASP A 79 -17.92 -7.61 -17.56
C ASP A 79 -17.64 -8.55 -16.39
N PHE A 80 -16.37 -8.87 -16.15
CA PHE A 80 -15.94 -9.69 -15.02
C PHE A 80 -16.30 -9.07 -13.65
N LEU A 81 -16.18 -7.75 -13.53
CA LEU A 81 -16.56 -7.00 -12.34
C LEU A 81 -18.07 -6.78 -12.20
N GLY A 82 -18.83 -6.97 -13.29
CA GLY A 82 -20.27 -6.75 -13.33
C GLY A 82 -20.66 -5.27 -13.18
N LEU A 83 -19.87 -4.36 -13.78
CA LEU A 83 -20.05 -2.91 -13.63
C LEU A 83 -21.15 -2.32 -14.52
N GLY A 84 -21.79 -3.12 -15.37
CA GLY A 84 -22.88 -2.69 -16.26
C GLY A 84 -22.41 -1.83 -17.43
N GLU A 85 -23.36 -1.09 -18.05
CA GLU A 85 -23.12 -0.30 -19.27
C GLU A 85 -22.05 0.79 -19.10
N PHE A 86 -21.33 1.06 -20.18
CA PHE A 86 -20.27 2.08 -20.23
C PHE A 86 -20.13 2.65 -21.64
N ASP A 87 -19.74 3.90 -21.74
CA ASP A 87 -19.35 4.54 -23.00
C ASP A 87 -17.83 4.39 -23.23
N ASN A 88 -17.06 4.63 -22.17
CA ASN A 88 -15.60 4.53 -22.17
C ASN A 88 -15.14 3.56 -21.06
N PRO A 89 -14.52 2.41 -21.43
CA PRO A 89 -14.15 1.39 -20.46
C PRO A 89 -13.13 1.88 -19.44
N TRP A 90 -12.11 2.63 -19.84
CA TRP A 90 -11.08 3.14 -18.93
C TRP A 90 -11.65 4.16 -17.94
N GLU A 91 -12.56 5.02 -18.40
CA GLU A 91 -13.24 5.99 -17.53
C GLU A 91 -14.10 5.28 -16.48
N LYS A 92 -14.82 4.24 -16.90
CA LYS A 92 -15.62 3.41 -15.99
C LYS A 92 -14.75 2.73 -14.93
N LEU A 93 -13.65 2.11 -15.34
CA LEU A 93 -12.72 1.44 -14.45
C LEU A 93 -12.07 2.43 -13.47
N ASN A 94 -11.63 3.60 -13.94
CA ASN A 94 -10.99 4.61 -13.12
C ASN A 94 -11.94 5.26 -12.09
N LYS A 95 -13.24 5.31 -12.38
CA LYS A 95 -14.29 5.78 -11.45
C LYS A 95 -14.74 4.70 -10.45
N THR A 96 -14.42 3.45 -10.73
CA THR A 96 -14.82 2.33 -9.86
C THR A 96 -14.00 2.34 -8.57
N LEU A 97 -14.69 2.21 -7.43
CA LEU A 97 -14.04 2.12 -6.13
C LEU A 97 -13.60 0.67 -5.84
N PHE A 98 -12.33 0.52 -5.50
CA PHE A 98 -11.72 -0.74 -5.10
C PHE A 98 -11.32 -0.66 -3.62
N ILE A 99 -12.32 -0.70 -2.74
CA ILE A 99 -12.10 -0.68 -1.30
C ILE A 99 -11.59 -2.06 -0.86
N LYS A 100 -10.57 -2.12 -0.02
CA LYS A 100 -10.00 -3.37 0.50
C LYS A 100 -11.10 -4.31 1.03
N ASN A 101 -11.02 -5.57 0.63
CA ASN A 101 -12.01 -6.61 0.94
C ASN A 101 -13.42 -6.41 0.33
N SER A 102 -13.63 -5.40 -0.51
CA SER A 102 -14.89 -5.28 -1.26
C SER A 102 -14.97 -6.32 -2.39
N LYS A 103 -16.19 -6.55 -2.90
CA LYS A 103 -16.41 -7.44 -4.05
C LYS A 103 -15.51 -7.05 -5.24
N ASN A 104 -15.44 -5.75 -5.57
CA ASN A 104 -14.62 -5.26 -6.70
C ASN A 104 -13.13 -5.50 -6.47
N TYR A 105 -12.64 -5.32 -5.24
CA TYR A 105 -11.25 -5.58 -4.86
C TYR A 105 -10.89 -7.06 -5.04
N ILE A 106 -11.73 -7.95 -4.51
CA ILE A 106 -11.53 -9.42 -4.61
C ILE A 106 -11.61 -9.87 -6.07
N SER A 107 -12.60 -9.38 -6.82
CA SER A 107 -12.75 -9.72 -8.23
C SER A 107 -11.57 -9.19 -9.08
N LEU A 108 -11.07 -7.98 -8.81
CA LEU A 108 -9.89 -7.45 -9.49
C LEU A 108 -8.64 -8.30 -9.18
N SER A 109 -8.46 -8.70 -7.93
CA SER A 109 -7.36 -9.60 -7.52
C SER A 109 -7.41 -10.92 -8.29
N ALA A 110 -8.58 -11.53 -8.41
CA ALA A 110 -8.78 -12.77 -9.14
C ALA A 110 -8.52 -12.59 -10.65
N TRP A 111 -9.02 -11.51 -11.26
CA TRP A 111 -8.81 -11.22 -12.68
C TRP A 111 -7.33 -10.96 -13.01
N LEU A 112 -6.59 -10.38 -12.08
CA LEU A 112 -5.15 -10.12 -12.17
C LEU A 112 -4.31 -11.38 -11.95
N GLU A 113 -4.91 -12.53 -11.63
CA GLU A 113 -4.21 -13.78 -11.25
C GLU A 113 -3.23 -13.55 -10.08
N MET A 114 -3.60 -12.69 -9.12
CA MET A 114 -2.79 -12.47 -7.92
C MET A 114 -2.94 -13.66 -6.95
N PRO A 115 -1.91 -13.96 -6.13
CA PRO A 115 -2.03 -14.99 -5.10
C PRO A 115 -3.24 -14.72 -4.20
N GLU A 116 -3.96 -15.79 -3.85
CA GLU A 116 -5.07 -15.67 -2.90
C GLU A 116 -4.59 -15.01 -1.61
N ILE A 117 -5.47 -14.19 -1.03
CA ILE A 117 -5.24 -13.63 0.30
C ILE A 117 -5.20 -14.82 1.25
N SER A 118 -4.02 -15.25 1.67
CA SER A 118 -3.92 -16.20 2.77
C SER A 118 -4.63 -15.56 3.97
N GLU A 119 -5.39 -16.34 4.73
CA GLU A 119 -6.06 -15.83 5.94
C GLU A 119 -5.09 -15.20 6.95
N LEU A 120 -3.79 -15.47 6.80
CA LEU A 120 -2.70 -14.85 7.56
C LEU A 120 -2.57 -13.33 7.27
N ASP A 121 -2.92 -12.85 6.07
CA ASP A 121 -2.97 -11.41 5.78
C ASP A 121 -4.22 -10.73 6.38
N ASN A 122 -5.23 -11.50 6.76
CA ASN A 122 -6.39 -11.03 7.52
C ASN A 122 -6.13 -10.87 9.03
N VAL A 123 -4.92 -11.16 9.49
CA VAL A 123 -4.50 -10.93 10.89
C VAL A 123 -4.29 -9.44 11.19
N TYR A 124 -4.49 -8.52 10.23
CA TYR A 124 -4.96 -7.17 10.55
C TYR A 124 -6.49 -7.15 10.80
N SER A 125 -6.98 -8.07 11.61
CA SER A 125 -8.01 -7.73 12.57
C SER A 125 -7.51 -6.49 13.27
N PRO A 126 -8.31 -5.40 13.40
CA PRO A 126 -7.90 -4.26 14.21
C PRO A 126 -7.53 -4.87 15.56
N ALA A 127 -6.21 -4.98 15.81
CA ALA A 127 -5.68 -5.59 17.00
C ALA A 127 -6.50 -4.99 18.14
N GLU A 128 -7.06 -5.83 18.99
CA GLU A 128 -7.82 -5.34 20.11
C GLU A 128 -7.05 -4.14 20.66
N LYS A 129 -7.64 -2.94 20.58
CA LYS A 129 -6.98 -1.67 20.88
C LYS A 129 -6.42 -1.62 22.31
N LYS A 130 -6.38 -2.76 22.99
CA LYS A 130 -5.94 -2.95 24.36
C LYS A 130 -5.20 -4.28 24.50
N SER A 131 -3.93 -4.36 24.09
CA SER A 131 -3.05 -5.39 24.63
C SER A 131 -2.61 -4.99 26.03
N LYS A 132 -2.87 -5.85 27.02
CA LYS A 132 -2.34 -5.68 28.35
C LYS A 132 -0.87 -6.12 28.33
N ILE A 133 0.02 -5.19 28.06
CA ILE A 133 1.47 -5.43 28.15
C ILE A 133 1.87 -5.15 29.60
N GLU A 134 2.38 -6.16 30.29
CA GLU A 134 3.03 -5.94 31.59
C GLU A 134 4.47 -5.53 31.32
N PRO A 135 4.86 -4.28 31.67
CA PRO A 135 6.21 -3.82 31.41
C PRO A 135 7.18 -4.53 32.37
N GLU A 136 8.28 -5.04 31.83
CA GLU A 136 9.36 -5.69 32.60
C GLU A 136 9.95 -4.76 33.65
N TYR A 137 9.94 -3.45 33.40
CA TYR A 137 10.42 -2.41 34.31
C TYR A 137 9.38 -1.30 34.47
N LYS A 138 9.25 -0.79 35.70
CA LYS A 138 8.36 0.35 36.01
C LYS A 138 8.85 1.64 35.32
N LEU A 139 7.89 2.45 34.88
CA LEU A 139 8.18 3.77 34.36
C LEU A 139 8.70 4.69 35.47
N PHE A 140 9.61 5.59 35.14
CA PHE A 140 10.03 6.66 36.05
C PHE A 140 8.89 7.69 36.29
N ASN A 141 8.93 8.40 37.39
CA ASN A 141 7.86 9.34 37.76
C ASN A 141 7.58 10.40 36.68
N HIS A 142 8.61 10.93 36.02
CA HIS A 142 8.46 11.89 34.93
C HIS A 142 7.79 11.28 33.70
N GLN A 143 8.02 9.99 33.42
CA GLN A 143 7.36 9.27 32.31
C GLN A 143 5.89 9.02 32.65
N ILE A 144 5.59 8.64 33.89
CA ILE A 144 4.19 8.47 34.36
C ILE A 144 3.43 9.77 34.22
N GLN A 145 4.04 10.89 34.58
CA GLN A 145 3.43 12.21 34.45
C GLN A 145 3.18 12.56 32.98
N ALA A 146 4.18 12.36 32.11
CA ALA A 146 4.04 12.59 30.67
C ALA A 146 2.90 11.78 30.05
N VAL A 147 2.74 10.49 30.41
CA VAL A 147 1.62 9.65 29.95
C VAL A 147 0.27 10.20 30.41
N LYS A 148 0.17 10.69 31.66
CA LYS A 148 -1.07 11.31 32.17
C LYS A 148 -1.42 12.59 31.41
N ASP A 149 -0.43 13.43 31.16
CA ASP A 149 -0.62 14.68 30.43
C ASP A 149 -1.03 14.46 28.98
N ILE A 150 -0.40 13.49 28.30
CA ILE A 150 -0.79 13.04 26.94
C ILE A 150 -2.24 12.56 26.92
N LYS A 151 -2.60 11.65 27.85
CA LYS A 151 -3.97 11.12 27.94
C LYS A 151 -5.01 12.21 28.22
N HIS A 152 -4.65 13.21 29.04
CA HIS A 152 -5.52 14.35 29.29
C HIS A 152 -5.71 15.20 28.04
N SER A 153 -4.62 15.55 27.36
CA SER A 153 -4.63 16.39 26.17
C SER A 153 -5.35 15.73 24.98
N LEU A 154 -5.25 14.40 24.83
CA LEU A 154 -5.96 13.65 23.80
C LEU A 154 -7.48 13.61 23.98
N LYS A 155 -8.02 14.02 25.14
CA LYS A 155 -9.48 14.16 25.34
C LYS A 155 -10.04 15.37 24.61
N SER A 156 -9.23 16.41 24.42
CA SER A 156 -9.61 17.69 23.81
C SER A 156 -8.95 17.94 22.44
N SER A 157 -7.95 17.16 22.07
CA SER A 157 -7.15 17.34 20.86
C SER A 157 -6.90 16.00 20.16
N ASN A 158 -6.94 16.00 18.84
CA ASN A 158 -6.68 14.80 18.04
C ASN A 158 -5.19 14.47 17.90
N ARG A 159 -4.31 15.39 18.31
CA ARG A 159 -2.85 15.25 18.20
C ARG A 159 -2.18 15.88 19.41
N VAL A 160 -1.13 15.22 19.90
CA VAL A 160 -0.27 15.71 20.99
C VAL A 160 1.18 15.52 20.59
N ILE A 161 2.02 16.51 20.81
CA ILE A 161 3.46 16.42 20.61
C ILE A 161 4.12 16.27 21.98
N LEU A 162 4.82 15.14 22.18
CA LEU A 162 5.61 14.91 23.39
C LEU A 162 7.05 15.41 23.17
N HIS A 163 7.42 16.47 23.88
CA HIS A 163 8.79 16.97 23.90
C HIS A 163 9.49 16.52 25.19
N MET A 164 10.51 15.69 25.05
CA MET A 164 11.34 15.20 26.15
C MET A 164 12.82 15.27 25.77
N PRO A 165 13.73 15.54 26.72
CA PRO A 165 15.17 15.55 26.47
C PRO A 165 15.68 14.22 25.94
N THR A 166 16.81 14.24 25.25
CA THR A 166 17.50 13.03 24.80
C THR A 166 17.89 12.18 26.00
N GLY A 167 17.72 10.87 25.93
CA GLY A 167 18.01 9.96 27.04
C GLY A 167 16.93 9.85 28.13
N SER A 168 15.84 10.64 28.06
CA SER A 168 14.75 10.58 29.05
C SER A 168 13.82 9.36 28.92
N GLY A 169 14.09 8.45 27.97
CA GLY A 169 13.33 7.22 27.78
C GLY A 169 12.01 7.39 27.03
N LYS A 170 11.93 8.32 26.06
CA LYS A 170 10.74 8.54 25.21
C LYS A 170 10.14 7.27 24.64
N THR A 171 10.96 6.32 24.23
CA THR A 171 10.51 5.05 23.64
C THR A 171 9.72 4.18 24.63
N ARG A 172 9.87 4.41 25.94
CA ARG A 172 9.17 3.69 26.99
C ARG A 172 7.94 4.44 27.53
N THR A 173 7.81 5.72 27.23
CA THR A 173 6.66 6.55 27.60
C THR A 173 5.55 6.41 26.57
#